data_bc72f00886a0fa22916cd298de8b339e
#
_entry.id   bc72f00886a0fa22916cd298de8b339e
#
_cell.length_a   1.000
_cell.length_b   1.000
_cell.length_c   1.000
_cell.angle_alpha   90.00
_cell.angle_beta   90.00
_cell.angle_gamma   90.00
#
_symmetry.space_group_name_H-M   'P 1'
#
loop_
_entity.id
_entity.type
_entity.pdbx_description
1 polymer ?
#
loop_
_entity_poly.entity_id
_entity_poly.type
_entity_poly.pdbx_seq_one_letter_code
_entity_poly.pdbx_strand_id
1 'polypeptide(L)'
;MASPTEYVKDKLGFSETLKPQDEGLVKERIKRSTERTREVAPRRKEAIAFANNEHYVSVGKKGKIQRLDTVPMAQGGEKPDHRVRLSRDLIGPIIKAKRSALTQRIPGYESIQSSPDPEDYTAARLAEKIAVGGYPIWELKRHHSRWAWEAMVTEEGFIRPFWDSTVGPFISDPEDPEKSIGMGEVGVRVYSGLQVSWEPGIDFEDSRYIVIEEARPVEDVEAEAGYAGPKLNADADASENSLPKERKGSKLVMVTEYLERPCQKWPEGRRLFFANGKAIFPEEGYPLKNVEGEVVDEPCLHRLTYDLDGSSDKGKGLVRSLIESMRQYDQGGNKALEWIQLILHPQWDAEEGTMKTPPTDEPGAVNEFAPLAGGQPPKVREVPLIPPELWELQDRSKQEMDIISFSGELAVQKADSGKQAEAISAQIGLSWQDFVEDFAEGASKLMRDILTLVQIHYSEERITKFRGRTGWEQISDFKGADIRGQ
;
A
#
# COMPACT_ATOMS: atom_id res chain seq x y z
N MET A 1 42.97 6.54 -14.49
CA MET A 1 41.57 6.59 -14.94
C MET A 1 40.78 7.10 -13.75
N ALA A 2 40.22 8.27 -13.83
CA ALA A 2 39.36 8.81 -12.78
C ALA A 2 38.09 7.94 -12.66
N SER A 3 37.56 7.77 -11.46
CA SER A 3 36.34 7.00 -11.26
C SER A 3 35.15 7.67 -11.98
N PRO A 4 34.12 6.92 -12.43
CA PRO A 4 32.95 7.50 -13.07
C PRO A 4 32.31 8.65 -12.27
N THR A 5 32.46 8.63 -10.95
CA THR A 5 31.99 9.65 -10.01
C THR A 5 32.80 10.96 -10.10
N GLU A 6 34.10 10.91 -10.38
CA GLU A 6 34.94 12.09 -10.56
C GLU A 6 34.66 12.76 -11.91
N TYR A 7 34.41 11.98 -12.96
CA TYR A 7 34.10 12.51 -14.30
C TYR A 7 32.78 13.27 -14.35
N VAL A 8 31.79 12.84 -13.56
CA VAL A 8 30.50 13.53 -13.43
C VAL A 8 30.64 14.81 -12.61
N LYS A 9 31.48 14.81 -11.54
CA LYS A 9 31.75 16.00 -10.73
C LYS A 9 32.39 17.14 -11.54
N ASP A 10 33.36 16.82 -12.40
CA ASP A 10 34.09 17.83 -13.19
C ASP A 10 33.23 18.44 -14.32
N LYS A 11 32.29 17.68 -14.91
CA LYS A 11 31.44 18.19 -16.00
C LYS A 11 30.23 19.02 -15.54
N LEU A 12 29.74 18.81 -14.32
CA LEU A 12 28.53 19.47 -13.82
C LEU A 12 28.84 20.62 -12.85
N GLY A 13 30.11 20.91 -12.54
CA GLY A 13 30.52 22.06 -11.72
C GLY A 13 29.95 22.05 -10.29
N PHE A 14 29.75 20.86 -9.69
CA PHE A 14 29.20 20.76 -8.35
C PHE A 14 30.18 21.30 -7.31
N SER A 15 29.73 22.30 -6.57
CA SER A 15 30.38 22.78 -5.35
C SER A 15 30.43 21.64 -4.32
N GLU A 16 31.53 21.53 -3.57
CA GLU A 16 31.78 20.50 -2.53
C GLU A 16 30.72 20.44 -1.41
N THR A 17 29.78 21.37 -1.36
CA THR A 17 28.71 21.42 -0.36
C THR A 17 27.35 21.52 -1.01
N LEU A 18 26.62 20.37 -1.08
CA LEU A 18 25.20 20.35 -1.40
C LEU A 18 24.42 21.05 -0.27
N LYS A 19 24.19 22.35 -0.44
CA LYS A 19 23.32 23.11 0.45
C LYS A 19 22.19 23.66 -0.37
N PRO A 20 20.99 23.05 -0.29
CA PRO A 20 19.80 23.61 -0.94
C PRO A 20 19.55 25.04 -0.46
N GLN A 21 19.07 25.88 -1.34
CA GLN A 21 18.61 27.20 -0.93
C GLN A 21 17.46 27.02 0.08
N ASP A 22 17.48 27.81 1.16
CA ASP A 22 16.48 27.74 2.25
C ASP A 22 16.35 26.35 2.90
N GLU A 23 17.45 25.61 3.08
CA GLU A 23 17.49 24.27 3.68
C GLU A 23 16.74 24.20 5.02
N GLY A 24 16.83 25.25 5.84
CA GLY A 24 16.11 25.32 7.13
C GLY A 24 14.58 25.30 6.96
N LEU A 25 14.06 26.06 6.00
CA LEU A 25 12.63 26.09 5.70
C LEU A 25 12.13 24.75 5.16
N VAL A 26 12.90 24.13 4.26
CA VAL A 26 12.56 22.81 3.69
C VAL A 26 12.51 21.74 4.79
N LYS A 27 13.50 21.70 5.67
CA LYS A 27 13.52 20.76 6.80
C LYS A 27 12.36 20.97 7.77
N GLU A 28 11.98 22.22 8.03
CA GLU A 28 10.81 22.53 8.87
C GLU A 28 9.50 22.02 8.21
N ARG A 29 9.33 22.24 6.91
CA ARG A 29 8.17 21.76 6.15
C ARG A 29 8.10 20.23 6.13
N ILE A 30 9.22 19.56 5.86
CA ILE A 30 9.32 18.10 5.94
C ILE A 30 8.90 17.63 7.34
N LYS A 31 9.42 18.21 8.39
CA LYS A 31 9.08 17.85 9.76
C LYS A 31 7.59 17.99 10.05
N ARG A 32 6.98 19.14 9.72
CA ARG A 32 5.55 19.38 9.95
C ARG A 32 4.64 18.41 9.22
N SER A 33 4.93 18.12 7.95
CA SER A 33 4.12 17.19 7.16
C SER A 33 4.27 15.74 7.62
N THR A 34 5.50 15.30 7.92
CA THR A 34 5.75 13.93 8.38
C THR A 34 5.24 13.67 9.80
N GLU A 35 5.27 14.65 10.71
CA GLU A 35 4.67 14.53 12.04
C GLU A 35 3.19 14.16 11.95
N ARG A 36 2.43 14.82 11.07
CA ARG A 36 1.01 14.52 10.87
C ARG A 36 0.76 13.12 10.32
N THR A 37 1.57 12.66 9.37
CA THR A 37 1.48 11.28 8.88
C THR A 37 1.86 10.27 9.97
N ARG A 38 2.81 10.60 10.84
CA ARG A 38 3.19 9.75 11.99
C ARG A 38 2.08 9.64 13.05
N GLU A 39 1.24 10.66 13.21
CA GLU A 39 0.09 10.59 14.12
C GLU A 39 -0.93 9.53 13.69
N VAL A 40 -1.16 9.39 12.40
CA VAL A 40 -2.11 8.41 11.86
C VAL A 40 -1.46 7.04 11.58
N ALA A 41 -0.14 6.95 11.59
CA ALA A 41 0.61 5.73 11.27
C ALA A 41 0.23 4.53 12.16
N PRO A 42 -0.03 4.66 13.48
CA PRO A 42 -0.44 3.52 14.30
C PRO A 42 -1.71 2.84 13.79
N ARG A 43 -2.75 3.63 13.48
CA ARG A 43 -4.03 3.09 12.99
C ARG A 43 -3.89 2.47 11.59
N ARG A 44 -3.06 3.05 10.71
CA ARG A 44 -2.78 2.50 9.37
C ARG A 44 -2.03 1.17 9.45
N LYS A 45 -1.05 1.08 10.35
CA LYS A 45 -0.32 -0.17 10.60
C LYS A 45 -1.22 -1.26 11.20
N GLU A 46 -2.16 -0.88 12.05
CA GLU A 46 -3.18 -1.79 12.56
C GLU A 46 -4.08 -2.31 11.43
N ALA A 47 -4.55 -1.44 10.54
CA ALA A 47 -5.33 -1.84 9.38
C ALA A 47 -4.57 -2.81 8.46
N ILE A 48 -3.26 -2.59 8.24
CA ILE A 48 -2.39 -3.52 7.50
C ILE A 48 -2.33 -4.89 8.20
N ALA A 49 -2.20 -4.92 9.52
CA ALA A 49 -2.16 -6.16 10.28
C ALA A 49 -3.47 -6.93 10.13
N PHE A 50 -4.62 -6.25 10.24
CA PHE A 50 -5.93 -6.86 10.04
C PHE A 50 -6.13 -7.36 8.61
N ALA A 51 -5.71 -6.59 7.59
CA ALA A 51 -5.75 -7.03 6.20
C ALA A 51 -4.86 -8.25 5.91
N ASN A 52 -3.84 -8.50 6.74
CA ASN A 52 -2.95 -9.66 6.69
C ASN A 52 -3.35 -10.78 7.66
N ASN A 53 -4.56 -10.75 8.21
CA ASN A 53 -5.05 -11.73 9.19
C ASN A 53 -4.21 -11.80 10.49
N GLU A 54 -3.59 -10.68 10.88
CA GLU A 54 -2.83 -10.54 12.13
C GLU A 54 -3.63 -9.68 13.12
N HIS A 55 -4.71 -10.21 13.71
CA HIS A 55 -5.65 -9.42 14.49
C HIS A 55 -5.18 -9.19 15.94
N TYR A 56 -4.33 -10.07 16.48
CA TYR A 56 -3.79 -9.96 17.83
C TYR A 56 -2.49 -9.19 17.84
N VAL A 57 -2.59 -7.89 17.56
CA VAL A 57 -1.47 -6.95 17.55
C VAL A 57 -1.76 -5.78 18.49
N SER A 58 -0.71 -5.28 19.11
CA SER A 58 -0.74 -3.99 19.80
C SER A 58 0.16 -3.02 19.04
N VAL A 59 -0.37 -1.86 18.71
CA VAL A 59 0.40 -0.82 18.05
C VAL A 59 0.77 0.24 19.07
N GLY A 60 2.05 0.34 19.41
CA GLY A 60 2.57 1.33 20.34
C GLY A 60 2.48 2.76 19.77
N LYS A 61 2.57 3.78 20.62
CA LYS A 61 2.49 5.22 20.23
C LYS A 61 3.48 5.61 19.12
N LYS A 62 4.61 4.90 19.00
CA LYS A 62 5.61 5.09 17.92
C LYS A 62 5.32 4.25 16.68
N GLY A 63 4.16 3.61 16.58
CA GLY A 63 3.78 2.75 15.45
C GLY A 63 4.50 1.40 15.42
N LYS A 64 5.17 0.98 16.50
CA LYS A 64 5.78 -0.35 16.61
C LYS A 64 4.70 -1.39 16.84
N ILE A 65 4.63 -2.39 15.95
CA ILE A 65 3.68 -3.50 16.05
C ILE A 65 4.29 -4.58 16.96
N GLN A 66 3.54 -4.94 18.00
CA GLN A 66 3.84 -6.08 18.86
C GLN A 66 2.75 -7.12 18.68
N ARG A 67 3.13 -8.35 18.36
CA ARG A 67 2.19 -9.48 18.32
C ARG A 67 1.92 -9.96 19.74
N LEU A 68 0.66 -10.06 20.12
CA LEU A 68 0.24 -10.47 21.45
C LEU A 68 0.33 -11.99 21.64
N ASP A 69 0.37 -12.74 20.55
CA ASP A 69 0.57 -14.20 20.53
C ASP A 69 2.03 -14.62 20.81
N THR A 70 2.96 -13.71 20.61
CA THR A 70 4.40 -13.94 20.78
C THR A 70 4.98 -13.24 22.02
N VAL A 71 4.14 -12.78 22.97
CA VAL A 71 4.65 -12.21 24.21
C VAL A 71 5.42 -13.32 24.94
N PRO A 72 6.74 -13.18 25.13
CA PRO A 72 7.52 -14.15 25.89
C PRO A 72 6.91 -14.28 27.29
N MET A 73 6.81 -15.50 27.82
CA MET A 73 6.51 -15.69 29.23
C MET A 73 7.42 -14.75 30.03
N ALA A 74 6.83 -13.91 30.89
CA ALA A 74 7.63 -13.13 31.81
C ALA A 74 8.61 -14.08 32.53
N GLN A 75 9.88 -13.72 32.60
CA GLN A 75 10.87 -14.45 33.38
C GLN A 75 10.51 -14.36 34.86
N GLY A 76 9.52 -15.14 35.28
CA GLY A 76 8.96 -15.04 36.62
C GLY A 76 7.91 -16.05 36.95
N GLY A 77 7.77 -17.14 36.20
CA GLY A 77 6.95 -18.28 36.61
C GLY A 77 5.43 -18.06 36.60
N GLU A 78 4.94 -17.09 35.85
CA GLU A 78 3.50 -16.97 35.56
C GLU A 78 3.04 -18.15 34.71
N LYS A 79 1.87 -18.71 35.06
CA LYS A 79 1.23 -19.80 34.35
C LYS A 79 1.07 -19.46 32.86
N PRO A 80 1.23 -20.43 31.95
CA PRO A 80 1.04 -20.18 30.53
C PRO A 80 -0.34 -19.57 30.27
N ASP A 81 -0.39 -18.55 29.39
CA ASP A 81 -1.64 -17.91 29.00
C ASP A 81 -2.45 -18.92 28.15
N HIS A 82 -3.51 -19.47 28.74
CA HIS A 82 -4.40 -20.47 28.12
C HIS A 82 -5.45 -19.83 27.20
N ARG A 83 -5.36 -18.52 26.92
CA ARG A 83 -6.32 -17.84 26.05
C ARG A 83 -6.13 -18.23 24.60
N VAL A 84 -7.23 -18.57 23.96
CA VAL A 84 -7.26 -18.82 22.51
C VAL A 84 -7.18 -17.50 21.76
N ARG A 85 -6.26 -17.39 20.79
CA ARG A 85 -6.05 -16.21 19.97
C ARG A 85 -5.95 -16.60 18.49
N LEU A 86 -7.06 -17.05 17.92
CA LEU A 86 -7.14 -17.38 16.51
C LEU A 86 -7.74 -16.20 15.75
N SER A 87 -7.07 -15.79 14.69
CA SER A 87 -7.55 -14.80 13.72
C SER A 87 -8.27 -15.52 12.57
N ARG A 88 -9.40 -15.01 12.15
CA ARG A 88 -10.18 -15.53 11.02
C ARG A 88 -10.19 -14.50 9.90
N ASP A 89 -9.77 -14.90 8.71
CA ASP A 89 -9.67 -13.98 7.57
C ASP A 89 -11.04 -13.78 6.90
N LEU A 90 -11.79 -12.76 7.34
CA LEU A 90 -12.98 -12.27 6.65
C LEU A 90 -12.73 -10.97 5.87
N ILE A 91 -11.74 -10.19 6.27
CA ILE A 91 -11.39 -8.90 5.64
C ILE A 91 -10.65 -9.12 4.31
N GLY A 92 -9.70 -10.05 4.26
CA GLY A 92 -8.91 -10.34 3.07
C GLY A 92 -9.75 -10.67 1.83
N PRO A 93 -10.74 -11.59 1.91
CA PRO A 93 -11.65 -11.86 0.80
C PRO A 93 -12.42 -10.64 0.30
N ILE A 94 -12.89 -9.76 1.20
CA ILE A 94 -13.59 -8.52 0.85
C ILE A 94 -12.69 -7.60 0.02
N ILE A 95 -11.47 -7.34 0.50
CA ILE A 95 -10.48 -6.53 -0.21
C ILE A 95 -10.16 -7.15 -1.56
N LYS A 96 -9.94 -8.47 -1.60
CA LYS A 96 -9.62 -9.20 -2.83
C LYS A 96 -10.73 -9.10 -3.86
N ALA A 97 -11.99 -9.23 -3.45
CA ALA A 97 -13.15 -9.13 -4.33
C ALA A 97 -13.24 -7.74 -4.97
N LYS A 98 -13.20 -6.67 -4.17
CA LYS A 98 -13.25 -5.29 -4.65
C LYS A 98 -12.08 -4.95 -5.57
N ARG A 99 -10.85 -5.30 -5.16
CA ARG A 99 -9.65 -5.11 -5.99
C ARG A 99 -9.74 -5.85 -7.32
N SER A 100 -10.23 -7.09 -7.30
CA SER A 100 -10.40 -7.87 -8.53
C SER A 100 -11.45 -7.25 -9.45
N ALA A 101 -12.54 -6.72 -8.92
CA ALA A 101 -13.58 -6.04 -9.71
C ALA A 101 -13.01 -4.82 -10.44
N LEU A 102 -12.19 -3.99 -9.76
CA LEU A 102 -11.52 -2.83 -10.37
C LEU A 102 -10.55 -3.21 -11.48
N THR A 103 -9.80 -4.30 -11.30
CA THR A 103 -8.68 -4.66 -12.21
C THR A 103 -8.98 -5.82 -13.14
N GLN A 104 -10.23 -6.28 -13.19
CA GLN A 104 -10.64 -7.42 -14.02
C GLN A 104 -10.51 -7.12 -15.52
N ARG A 105 -10.82 -5.90 -15.92
CA ARG A 105 -10.75 -5.44 -17.30
C ARG A 105 -9.67 -4.38 -17.45
N ILE A 106 -9.01 -4.34 -18.60
CA ILE A 106 -8.17 -3.22 -18.98
C ILE A 106 -9.09 -2.01 -19.13
N PRO A 107 -8.80 -0.86 -18.47
CA PRO A 107 -9.55 0.36 -18.71
C PRO A 107 -9.59 0.69 -20.20
N GLY A 108 -10.75 1.06 -20.71
CA GLY A 108 -10.86 1.58 -22.06
C GLY A 108 -10.36 3.03 -22.06
N TYR A 109 -9.17 3.25 -22.57
CA TYR A 109 -8.66 4.60 -22.77
C TYR A 109 -9.17 5.13 -24.10
N GLU A 110 -9.81 6.28 -24.07
CA GLU A 110 -10.25 7.01 -25.25
C GLU A 110 -9.49 8.34 -25.31
N SER A 111 -8.77 8.56 -26.39
CA SER A 111 -8.04 9.80 -26.61
C SER A 111 -8.89 10.74 -27.47
N ILE A 112 -9.16 11.92 -26.93
CA ILE A 112 -9.96 12.94 -27.62
C ILE A 112 -8.99 13.87 -28.35
N GLN A 113 -9.23 14.08 -29.65
CA GLN A 113 -8.45 15.02 -30.45
C GLN A 113 -8.63 16.47 -29.94
N SER A 114 -7.57 17.26 -29.98
CA SER A 114 -7.56 18.64 -29.54
C SER A 114 -8.13 19.61 -30.60
N SER A 115 -8.00 19.26 -31.88
CA SER A 115 -8.50 20.03 -33.01
C SER A 115 -9.23 19.15 -34.04
N PRO A 116 -9.99 19.71 -34.97
CA PRO A 116 -10.65 18.94 -36.04
C PRO A 116 -9.67 18.48 -37.15
N ASP A 117 -8.40 18.70 -37.00
CA ASP A 117 -7.39 18.38 -38.01
C ASP A 117 -7.15 16.86 -38.15
N PRO A 118 -6.97 16.34 -39.36
CA PRO A 118 -6.72 14.92 -39.57
C PRO A 118 -5.45 14.38 -38.88
N GLU A 119 -4.45 15.23 -38.66
CA GLU A 119 -3.22 14.89 -37.96
C GLU A 119 -3.47 14.63 -36.49
N ASP A 120 -4.25 15.49 -35.82
CA ASP A 120 -4.65 15.30 -34.42
C ASP A 120 -5.51 14.05 -34.24
N TYR A 121 -6.39 13.75 -35.20
CA TYR A 121 -7.16 12.52 -35.18
C TYR A 121 -6.25 11.29 -35.26
N THR A 122 -5.23 11.34 -36.10
CA THR A 122 -4.27 10.23 -36.26
C THR A 122 -3.41 10.07 -35.00
N ALA A 123 -2.94 11.17 -34.44
CA ALA A 123 -2.16 11.21 -33.18
C ALA A 123 -2.99 10.65 -32.01
N ALA A 124 -4.24 11.06 -31.85
CA ALA A 124 -5.15 10.54 -30.81
C ALA A 124 -5.38 9.02 -30.95
N ARG A 125 -5.61 8.53 -32.17
CA ARG A 125 -5.73 7.10 -32.44
C ARG A 125 -4.45 6.31 -32.15
N LEU A 126 -3.30 6.88 -32.42
CA LEU A 126 -2.02 6.27 -32.10
C LEU A 126 -1.78 6.24 -30.59
N ALA A 127 -2.08 7.34 -29.87
CA ALA A 127 -2.00 7.41 -28.41
C ALA A 127 -2.88 6.32 -27.73
N GLU A 128 -4.11 6.12 -28.21
CA GLU A 128 -4.99 5.04 -27.75
C GLU A 128 -4.35 3.64 -27.94
N LYS A 129 -3.76 3.39 -29.11
CA LYS A 129 -3.06 2.14 -29.39
C LYS A 129 -1.85 1.93 -28.48
N ILE A 130 -1.07 2.99 -28.23
CA ILE A 130 0.09 2.95 -27.34
C ILE A 130 -0.35 2.70 -25.90
N ALA A 131 -1.42 3.35 -25.43
CA ALA A 131 -1.98 3.11 -24.10
C ALA A 131 -2.39 1.65 -23.90
N VAL A 132 -3.09 1.06 -24.87
CA VAL A 132 -3.52 -0.34 -24.79
C VAL A 132 -2.32 -1.30 -24.90
N GLY A 133 -1.40 -1.05 -25.83
CA GLY A 133 -0.19 -1.88 -26.03
C GLY A 133 0.81 -1.77 -24.90
N GLY A 134 0.96 -0.58 -24.29
CA GLY A 134 1.86 -0.30 -23.18
C GLY A 134 1.33 -0.82 -21.85
N TYR A 135 0.02 -1.01 -21.69
CA TYR A 135 -0.58 -1.45 -20.43
C TYR A 135 0.09 -2.69 -19.80
N PRO A 136 0.38 -3.78 -20.54
CA PRO A 136 1.13 -4.93 -20.02
C PRO A 136 2.63 -4.64 -19.85
N ILE A 137 3.23 -3.79 -20.69
CA ILE A 137 4.67 -3.46 -20.64
C ILE A 137 4.97 -2.70 -19.36
N TRP A 138 4.16 -1.72 -19.02
CA TRP A 138 4.27 -0.91 -17.80
C TRP A 138 3.67 -1.60 -16.57
N GLU A 139 3.29 -2.88 -16.66
CA GLU A 139 2.66 -3.67 -15.58
C GLU A 139 1.49 -2.95 -14.88
N LEU A 140 0.72 -2.14 -15.58
CA LEU A 140 -0.30 -1.27 -14.99
C LEU A 140 -1.36 -2.05 -14.19
N LYS A 141 -1.72 -3.26 -14.60
CA LYS A 141 -2.65 -4.10 -13.83
C LYS A 141 -2.14 -4.37 -12.41
N ARG A 142 -0.85 -4.63 -12.26
CA ARG A 142 -0.21 -4.88 -10.97
C ARG A 142 -0.18 -3.60 -10.13
N HIS A 143 0.20 -2.48 -10.74
CA HIS A 143 0.26 -1.18 -10.07
C HIS A 143 -1.12 -0.68 -9.66
N HIS A 144 -2.13 -0.75 -10.51
CA HIS A 144 -3.53 -0.43 -10.22
C HIS A 144 -4.08 -1.30 -9.08
N SER A 145 -3.79 -2.62 -9.12
CA SER A 145 -4.19 -3.54 -8.06
C SER A 145 -3.57 -3.18 -6.71
N ARG A 146 -2.30 -2.76 -6.69
CA ARG A 146 -1.63 -2.30 -5.48
C ARG A 146 -2.16 -0.94 -5.02
N TRP A 147 -2.36 -0.01 -5.92
CA TRP A 147 -2.89 1.32 -5.65
C TRP A 147 -4.27 1.25 -4.97
N ALA A 148 -5.18 0.45 -5.52
CA ALA A 148 -6.48 0.19 -4.92
C ALA A 148 -6.37 -0.49 -3.54
N TRP A 149 -5.41 -1.41 -3.36
CA TRP A 149 -5.15 -2.03 -2.06
C TRP A 149 -4.69 -1.00 -1.02
N GLU A 150 -3.74 -0.13 -1.38
CA GLU A 150 -3.24 0.91 -0.48
C GLU A 150 -4.39 1.86 -0.06
N ALA A 151 -5.24 2.30 -0.98
CA ALA A 151 -6.39 3.14 -0.68
C ALA A 151 -7.37 2.47 0.30
N MET A 152 -7.69 1.19 0.11
CA MET A 152 -8.61 0.46 0.98
C MET A 152 -8.03 0.15 2.36
N VAL A 153 -6.71 -0.08 2.46
CA VAL A 153 -6.06 -0.53 3.69
C VAL A 153 -5.35 0.61 4.43
N THR A 154 -4.52 1.39 3.73
CA THR A 154 -3.75 2.48 4.35
C THR A 154 -4.45 3.83 4.27
N GLU A 155 -5.75 3.83 3.96
CA GLU A 155 -6.63 5.00 3.82
C GLU A 155 -6.37 5.82 2.55
N GLU A 156 -5.14 5.80 2.03
CA GLU A 156 -4.71 6.54 0.86
C GLU A 156 -3.67 5.74 0.09
N GLY A 157 -3.81 5.69 -1.22
CA GLY A 157 -2.81 5.18 -2.14
C GLY A 157 -2.38 6.29 -3.09
N PHE A 158 -1.11 6.29 -3.47
CA PHE A 158 -0.57 7.25 -4.41
C PHE A 158 0.15 6.51 -5.53
N ILE A 159 0.00 7.01 -6.75
CA ILE A 159 0.64 6.43 -7.94
C ILE A 159 1.31 7.53 -8.75
N ARG A 160 2.50 7.25 -9.29
CA ARG A 160 3.27 8.19 -10.11
C ARG A 160 4.02 7.46 -11.21
N PRO A 161 3.99 7.94 -12.46
CA PRO A 161 4.90 7.48 -13.50
C PRO A 161 6.25 8.21 -13.36
N PHE A 162 7.31 7.60 -13.86
CA PHE A 162 8.64 8.18 -13.94
C PHE A 162 9.41 7.60 -15.13
N TRP A 163 10.40 8.33 -15.59
CA TRP A 163 11.31 7.85 -16.63
C TRP A 163 12.51 7.14 -15.99
N ASP A 164 12.81 5.95 -16.48
CA ASP A 164 14.01 5.20 -16.10
C ASP A 164 14.89 5.00 -17.33
N SER A 165 16.01 5.72 -17.40
CA SER A 165 16.94 5.67 -18.51
C SER A 165 17.82 4.40 -18.52
N THR A 166 17.78 3.58 -17.47
CA THR A 166 18.66 2.42 -17.32
C THR A 166 18.03 1.12 -17.79
N VAL A 167 16.71 1.12 -18.05
CA VAL A 167 15.94 -0.06 -18.46
C VAL A 167 15.42 0.08 -19.90
N GLY A 168 14.70 -0.91 -20.37
CA GLY A 168 14.08 -0.94 -21.70
C GLY A 168 14.91 -1.72 -22.74
N PRO A 169 14.62 -1.59 -24.02
CA PRO A 169 15.44 -2.17 -25.07
C PRO A 169 16.88 -1.66 -25.02
N PHE A 170 17.86 -2.52 -25.27
CA PHE A 170 19.26 -2.14 -25.28
C PHE A 170 19.73 -1.98 -26.73
N ILE A 171 20.45 -0.90 -26.98
CA ILE A 171 21.18 -0.65 -28.23
C ILE A 171 22.68 -0.66 -27.97
N SER A 172 23.46 -1.03 -28.98
CA SER A 172 24.93 -0.90 -28.88
C SER A 172 25.33 0.56 -28.85
N ASP A 173 26.26 0.89 -27.95
CA ASP A 173 26.81 2.26 -27.89
C ASP A 173 27.53 2.56 -29.22
N PRO A 174 27.20 3.66 -29.93
CA PRO A 174 27.90 4.05 -31.14
C PRO A 174 29.40 4.31 -30.95
N GLU A 175 29.81 4.71 -29.74
CA GLU A 175 31.20 4.97 -29.38
C GLU A 175 31.96 3.74 -28.87
N ASP A 176 31.24 2.74 -28.31
CA ASP A 176 31.82 1.52 -27.76
C ASP A 176 30.86 0.34 -28.02
N PRO A 177 31.02 -0.41 -29.13
CA PRO A 177 30.10 -1.50 -29.49
C PRO A 177 30.03 -2.67 -28.49
N GLU A 178 30.97 -2.75 -27.54
CA GLU A 178 30.92 -3.74 -26.46
C GLU A 178 30.01 -3.32 -25.32
N LYS A 179 29.59 -2.06 -25.28
CA LYS A 179 28.63 -1.53 -24.31
C LYS A 179 27.22 -1.48 -24.87
N SER A 180 26.29 -1.83 -24.03
CA SER A 180 24.86 -1.69 -24.31
C SER A 180 24.31 -0.53 -23.48
N ILE A 181 23.59 0.36 -24.15
CA ILE A 181 22.89 1.49 -23.53
C ILE A 181 21.41 1.17 -23.50
N GLY A 182 20.76 1.31 -22.36
CA GLY A 182 19.30 1.21 -22.26
C GLY A 182 18.63 2.39 -22.97
N MET A 183 17.62 2.12 -23.78
CA MET A 183 16.80 3.16 -24.41
C MET A 183 15.91 3.90 -23.42
N GLY A 184 15.89 3.44 -22.18
CA GLY A 184 14.97 3.90 -21.14
C GLY A 184 13.55 3.35 -21.31
N GLU A 185 12.78 3.35 -20.25
CA GLU A 185 11.37 2.94 -20.27
C GLU A 185 10.58 3.72 -19.20
N VAL A 186 9.28 3.82 -19.40
CA VAL A 186 8.38 4.40 -18.39
C VAL A 186 8.18 3.39 -17.26
N GLY A 187 8.51 3.79 -16.05
CA GLY A 187 8.22 3.05 -14.82
C GLY A 187 7.02 3.64 -14.10
N VAL A 188 6.37 2.84 -13.25
CA VAL A 188 5.28 3.29 -12.39
C VAL A 188 5.57 2.88 -10.95
N ARG A 189 5.41 3.81 -10.01
CA ARG A 189 5.54 3.55 -8.57
C ARG A 189 4.25 3.81 -7.84
N VAL A 190 3.98 2.95 -6.87
CA VAL A 190 2.85 3.08 -5.96
C VAL A 190 3.39 3.28 -4.55
N TYR A 191 2.89 4.31 -3.88
CA TYR A 191 3.21 4.63 -2.49
C TYR A 191 2.00 4.45 -1.60
N SER A 192 2.24 4.05 -0.37
CA SER A 192 1.21 3.92 0.65
C SER A 192 0.94 5.27 1.34
N GLY A 193 -0.19 5.38 2.00
CA GLY A 193 -0.48 6.52 2.85
C GLY A 193 0.51 6.73 4.01
N LEU A 194 1.36 5.73 4.31
CA LEU A 194 2.45 5.87 5.30
C LEU A 194 3.69 6.57 4.76
N GLN A 195 3.84 6.64 3.44
CA GLN A 195 5.03 7.14 2.77
C GLN A 195 4.88 8.57 2.27
N VAL A 196 3.64 9.01 2.00
CA VAL A 196 3.37 10.33 1.42
C VAL A 196 2.76 11.25 2.46
N SER A 197 3.30 12.45 2.53
CA SER A 197 2.77 13.54 3.33
C SER A 197 2.82 14.83 2.53
N TRP A 198 1.94 15.78 2.85
CA TRP A 198 1.83 17.04 2.14
C TRP A 198 1.57 18.19 3.12
N GLU A 199 1.37 19.37 2.63
CA GLU A 199 1.15 20.57 3.43
C GLU A 199 -0.03 20.41 4.39
N PRO A 200 0.18 20.53 5.71
CA PRO A 200 -0.89 20.32 6.69
C PRO A 200 -2.04 21.32 6.57
N GLY A 201 -3.29 20.81 6.63
CA GLY A 201 -4.50 21.64 6.61
C GLY A 201 -4.92 22.14 5.23
N ILE A 202 -4.29 21.64 4.17
CA ILE A 202 -4.62 21.92 2.77
C ILE A 202 -4.92 20.59 2.08
N ASP A 203 -5.89 20.58 1.18
CA ASP A 203 -6.19 19.40 0.39
C ASP A 203 -4.99 19.02 -0.47
N PHE A 204 -4.86 17.72 -0.76
CA PHE A 204 -3.71 17.20 -1.50
C PHE A 204 -3.53 17.89 -2.86
N GLU A 205 -4.63 18.10 -3.58
CA GLU A 205 -4.63 18.71 -4.92
C GLU A 205 -4.15 20.17 -4.91
N ASP A 206 -4.39 20.90 -3.82
CA ASP A 206 -4.02 22.30 -3.66
C ASP A 206 -2.69 22.51 -2.93
N SER A 207 -2.07 21.41 -2.47
CA SER A 207 -0.87 21.49 -1.65
C SER A 207 0.33 22.00 -2.45
N ARG A 208 1.08 22.92 -1.87
CA ARG A 208 2.27 23.52 -2.50
C ARG A 208 3.46 22.57 -2.52
N TYR A 209 3.55 21.67 -1.54
CA TYR A 209 4.65 20.73 -1.46
C TYR A 209 4.20 19.37 -0.97
N ILE A 210 4.90 18.36 -1.46
CA ILE A 210 4.69 16.96 -1.15
C ILE A 210 6.01 16.38 -0.65
N VAL A 211 5.94 15.47 0.33
CA VAL A 211 7.10 14.77 0.89
C VAL A 211 6.87 13.27 0.77
N ILE A 212 7.82 12.55 0.23
CA ILE A 212 7.79 11.09 0.08
C ILE A 212 8.94 10.49 0.89
N GLU A 213 8.63 9.59 1.82
CA GLU A 213 9.63 8.86 2.61
C GLU A 213 9.72 7.40 2.12
N GLU A 214 10.89 6.98 1.68
CA GLU A 214 11.13 5.62 1.18
C GLU A 214 12.37 5.03 1.84
N ALA A 215 12.25 3.80 2.39
CA ALA A 215 13.39 3.06 2.90
C ALA A 215 14.12 2.35 1.74
N ARG A 216 15.39 2.71 1.50
CA ARG A 216 16.21 2.18 0.42
C ARG A 216 17.51 1.58 0.97
N PRO A 217 18.09 0.54 0.32
CA PRO A 217 19.42 0.05 0.68
C PRO A 217 20.47 1.15 0.54
N VAL A 218 21.34 1.26 1.52
CA VAL A 218 22.43 2.26 1.51
C VAL A 218 23.31 2.11 0.26
N GLU A 219 23.64 0.87 -0.10
CA GLU A 219 24.48 0.57 -1.26
C GLU A 219 23.86 1.05 -2.58
N ASP A 220 22.54 0.85 -2.74
CA ASP A 220 21.83 1.29 -3.95
C ASP A 220 21.82 2.81 -4.07
N VAL A 221 21.60 3.51 -2.95
CA VAL A 221 21.55 4.99 -2.94
C VAL A 221 22.94 5.59 -3.22
N GLU A 222 24.00 5.05 -2.60
CA GLU A 222 25.39 5.51 -2.83
C GLU A 222 25.89 5.20 -4.24
N ALA A 223 25.36 4.14 -4.88
CA ALA A 223 25.73 3.75 -6.24
C ALA A 223 24.93 4.51 -7.33
N GLU A 224 23.89 5.23 -6.96
CA GLU A 224 23.02 5.93 -7.92
C GLU A 224 23.78 7.08 -8.61
N ALA A 225 23.55 7.20 -9.92
CA ALA A 225 24.20 8.25 -10.73
C ALA A 225 23.82 9.64 -10.19
N GLY A 226 24.83 10.52 -10.05
CA GLY A 226 24.63 11.87 -9.48
C GLY A 226 24.65 11.93 -7.96
N TYR A 227 24.88 10.80 -7.25
CA TYR A 227 25.10 10.86 -5.81
C TYR A 227 26.32 11.74 -5.46
N ALA A 228 26.08 12.76 -4.66
CA ALA A 228 27.09 13.72 -4.23
C ALA A 228 27.06 13.97 -2.71
N GLY A 229 26.30 13.15 -1.99
CA GLY A 229 26.13 13.22 -0.54
C GLY A 229 27.30 12.61 0.24
N PRO A 230 27.32 12.77 1.56
CA PRO A 230 28.28 12.11 2.45
C PRO A 230 27.94 10.61 2.58
N LYS A 231 28.91 9.81 3.01
CA LYS A 231 28.68 8.39 3.32
C LYS A 231 27.48 8.23 4.25
N LEU A 232 26.55 7.33 3.87
CA LEU A 232 25.30 7.12 4.57
C LEU A 232 25.44 6.13 5.72
N ASN A 233 24.70 6.37 6.79
CA ASN A 233 24.55 5.44 7.89
C ASN A 233 23.16 4.78 7.79
N ALA A 234 23.09 3.49 8.13
CA ALA A 234 21.81 2.80 8.20
C ALA A 234 20.95 3.37 9.34
N ASP A 235 19.67 3.59 9.06
CA ASP A 235 18.67 4.02 10.03
C ASP A 235 17.96 2.80 10.63
N ALA A 236 17.95 2.68 11.95
CA ALA A 236 17.22 1.62 12.64
C ALA A 236 15.69 1.72 12.38
N ASP A 237 15.19 2.94 12.31
CA ASP A 237 13.75 3.20 12.06
C ASP A 237 13.34 2.87 10.61
N ALA A 238 14.27 2.94 9.64
CA ALA A 238 14.00 2.58 8.25
C ALA A 238 13.62 1.11 8.10
N SER A 239 14.24 0.22 8.88
CA SER A 239 13.94 -1.21 8.87
C SER A 239 12.59 -1.55 9.52
N GLU A 240 12.13 -0.74 10.47
CA GLU A 240 10.85 -0.93 11.17
C GLU A 240 9.66 -0.38 10.36
N ASN A 241 9.89 0.63 9.51
CA ASN A 241 8.86 1.27 8.69
C ASN A 241 8.79 0.76 7.26
N SER A 242 9.78 -0.02 6.81
CA SER A 242 9.76 -0.63 5.48
C SER A 242 8.76 -1.79 5.42
N LEU A 243 7.86 -1.74 4.45
CA LEU A 243 7.07 -2.88 4.00
C LEU A 243 7.69 -3.36 2.67
N PRO A 244 7.97 -4.66 2.55
CA PRO A 244 7.73 -5.81 3.42
C PRO A 244 8.93 -6.17 4.31
N LYS A 245 8.66 -6.92 5.38
CA LYS A 245 9.62 -7.43 6.40
C LYS A 245 10.78 -8.30 5.87
N GLU A 246 10.86 -8.55 4.58
CA GLU A 246 11.77 -9.53 3.97
C GLU A 246 13.21 -9.04 3.80
N ARG A 247 13.48 -7.75 4.05
CA ARG A 247 14.85 -7.20 3.99
C ARG A 247 15.59 -7.25 5.32
N LYS A 248 15.38 -8.29 6.12
CA LYS A 248 16.18 -8.55 7.33
C LYS A 248 17.64 -8.73 6.94
N GLY A 249 18.50 -7.82 7.40
CA GLY A 249 19.94 -7.85 7.16
C GLY A 249 20.48 -6.77 6.21
N SER A 250 19.64 -6.14 5.40
CA SER A 250 20.07 -5.01 4.56
C SER A 250 20.20 -3.74 5.43
N LYS A 251 21.28 -3.01 5.22
CA LYS A 251 21.44 -1.66 5.81
C LYS A 251 20.55 -0.70 5.04
N LEU A 252 19.41 -0.34 5.62
CA LEU A 252 18.44 0.58 5.01
C LEU A 252 18.66 2.00 5.53
N VAL A 253 18.42 2.97 4.66
CA VAL A 253 18.38 4.40 4.99
C VAL A 253 17.04 4.97 4.54
N MET A 254 16.48 5.88 5.33
CA MET A 254 15.28 6.62 4.94
C MET A 254 15.68 7.75 3.99
N VAL A 255 15.23 7.65 2.74
CA VAL A 255 15.36 8.69 1.74
C VAL A 255 14.07 9.51 1.72
N THR A 256 14.20 10.80 1.90
CA THR A 256 13.10 11.76 1.87
C THR A 256 13.18 12.57 0.59
N GLU A 257 12.22 12.43 -0.30
CA GLU A 257 12.05 13.24 -1.50
C GLU A 257 11.09 14.40 -1.15
N TYR A 258 11.55 15.63 -1.32
CA TYR A 258 10.75 16.84 -1.15
C TYR A 258 10.46 17.42 -2.53
N LEU A 259 9.20 17.66 -2.82
CA LEU A 259 8.69 18.17 -4.09
C LEU A 259 7.93 19.47 -3.80
N GLU A 260 8.32 20.58 -4.43
CA GLU A 260 7.63 21.87 -4.32
C GLU A 260 7.17 22.29 -5.71
N ARG A 261 5.87 22.57 -5.82
CA ARG A 261 5.24 23.02 -7.07
C ARG A 261 5.77 24.37 -7.51
N PRO A 262 5.65 24.71 -8.81
CA PRO A 262 6.02 26.03 -9.33
C PRO A 262 5.39 27.15 -8.53
N CYS A 263 6.18 28.16 -8.21
CA CYS A 263 5.70 29.36 -7.52
C CYS A 263 6.53 30.57 -7.94
N GLN A 264 6.11 31.76 -7.54
CA GLN A 264 6.77 33.01 -7.93
C GLN A 264 8.25 33.03 -7.55
N LYS A 265 8.65 32.41 -6.44
CA LYS A 265 10.04 32.30 -5.99
C LYS A 265 10.80 31.18 -6.72
N TRP A 266 10.13 30.12 -7.11
CA TRP A 266 10.66 28.94 -7.77
C TRP A 266 9.81 28.61 -9.01
N PRO A 267 10.03 29.32 -10.14
CA PRO A 267 9.20 29.11 -11.35
C PRO A 267 9.28 27.68 -11.90
N GLU A 268 10.46 27.06 -11.80
CA GLU A 268 10.68 25.66 -12.22
C GLU A 268 10.26 24.63 -11.17
N GLY A 269 9.69 25.09 -10.03
CA GLY A 269 9.48 24.24 -8.88
C GLY A 269 10.80 23.69 -8.32
N ARG A 270 10.72 22.71 -7.39
CA ARG A 270 11.92 22.13 -6.75
C ARG A 270 11.73 20.65 -6.47
N ARG A 271 12.83 19.93 -6.60
CA ARG A 271 12.94 18.52 -6.19
C ARG A 271 14.24 18.32 -5.43
N LEU A 272 14.14 17.87 -4.19
CA LEU A 272 15.26 17.69 -3.28
C LEU A 272 15.22 16.32 -2.63
N PHE A 273 16.38 15.71 -2.44
CA PHE A 273 16.51 14.42 -1.76
C PHE A 273 17.36 14.56 -0.52
N PHE A 274 16.87 14.02 0.59
CA PHE A 274 17.56 14.01 1.85
C PHE A 274 17.71 12.58 2.38
N ALA A 275 18.87 12.30 2.97
CA ALA A 275 19.09 11.10 3.79
C ALA A 275 19.96 11.47 4.98
N ASN A 276 19.72 10.87 6.16
CA ASN A 276 20.38 11.23 7.42
C ASN A 276 20.41 12.75 7.68
N GLY A 277 19.35 13.46 7.26
CA GLY A 277 19.20 14.91 7.44
C GLY A 277 20.08 15.79 6.55
N LYS A 278 20.72 15.23 5.53
CA LYS A 278 21.56 15.94 4.55
C LYS A 278 21.07 15.73 3.15
N ALA A 279 21.24 16.73 2.27
CA ALA A 279 20.99 16.58 0.85
C ALA A 279 21.97 15.56 0.24
N ILE A 280 21.46 14.67 -0.62
CA ILE A 280 22.24 13.57 -1.22
C ILE A 280 22.37 13.68 -2.74
N PHE A 281 21.45 14.41 -3.39
CA PHE A 281 21.48 14.71 -4.80
C PHE A 281 21.40 16.23 -5.02
N PRO A 282 21.85 16.72 -6.18
CA PRO A 282 21.66 18.11 -6.58
C PRO A 282 20.17 18.49 -6.58
N GLU A 283 19.88 19.77 -6.38
CA GLU A 283 18.54 20.32 -6.53
C GLU A 283 18.11 20.25 -8.00
N GLU A 284 16.92 19.68 -8.24
CA GLU A 284 16.31 19.56 -9.56
C GLU A 284 15.03 20.38 -9.60
N GLY A 285 14.55 20.67 -10.83
CA GLY A 285 13.22 21.22 -11.05
C GLY A 285 12.10 20.20 -10.76
N TYR A 286 10.87 20.67 -10.72
CA TYR A 286 9.71 19.81 -10.52
C TYR A 286 9.60 18.76 -11.63
N PRO A 287 9.28 17.51 -11.31
CA PRO A 287 9.37 16.40 -12.27
C PRO A 287 8.25 16.37 -13.31
N LEU A 288 7.12 17.03 -13.06
CA LEU A 288 5.99 17.06 -14.00
C LEU A 288 6.17 18.16 -15.02
N LYS A 289 6.37 17.78 -16.28
CA LYS A 289 6.57 18.70 -17.41
C LYS A 289 5.60 18.38 -18.53
N ASN A 290 5.20 19.40 -19.28
CA ASN A 290 4.46 19.23 -20.52
C ASN A 290 5.40 18.82 -21.67
N VAL A 291 4.84 18.60 -22.85
CA VAL A 291 5.60 18.19 -24.05
C VAL A 291 6.62 19.24 -24.51
N GLU A 292 6.36 20.52 -24.20
CA GLU A 292 7.24 21.65 -24.52
C GLU A 292 8.38 21.78 -23.50
N GLY A 293 8.37 20.97 -22.43
CA GLY A 293 9.38 20.97 -21.37
C GLY A 293 9.09 22.00 -20.26
N GLU A 294 7.94 22.67 -20.31
CA GLU A 294 7.50 23.59 -19.28
C GLU A 294 6.93 22.80 -18.07
N VAL A 295 7.13 23.32 -16.89
CA VAL A 295 6.67 22.70 -15.65
C VAL A 295 5.16 22.90 -15.48
N VAL A 296 4.45 21.83 -15.18
CA VAL A 296 3.00 21.84 -14.93
C VAL A 296 2.72 22.02 -13.45
N ASP A 297 1.80 22.94 -13.11
CA ASP A 297 1.40 23.23 -11.73
C ASP A 297 0.27 22.30 -11.27
N GLU A 298 0.54 20.99 -11.31
CA GLU A 298 -0.32 19.93 -10.79
C GLU A 298 0.50 19.00 -9.88
N PRO A 299 -0.12 18.27 -8.93
CA PRO A 299 0.58 17.23 -8.19
C PRO A 299 1.15 16.16 -9.12
N CYS A 300 2.43 15.82 -8.97
CA CYS A 300 3.08 14.76 -9.76
C CYS A 300 2.75 13.34 -9.28
N LEU A 301 1.82 13.19 -8.34
CA LEU A 301 1.27 11.94 -7.87
C LEU A 301 -0.26 11.99 -7.96
N HIS A 302 -0.88 10.86 -8.29
CA HIS A 302 -2.34 10.74 -8.27
C HIS A 302 -2.76 10.03 -6.98
N ARG A 303 -3.61 10.70 -6.19
CA ARG A 303 -4.17 10.20 -4.94
C ARG A 303 -5.43 9.38 -5.20
N LEU A 304 -5.61 8.30 -4.46
CA LEU A 304 -6.84 7.53 -4.39
C LEU A 304 -7.20 7.30 -2.93
N THR A 305 -8.43 7.58 -2.56
CA THR A 305 -8.99 7.29 -1.23
C THR A 305 -10.21 6.40 -1.37
N TYR A 306 -10.45 5.53 -0.39
CA TYR A 306 -11.67 4.70 -0.44
C TYR A 306 -12.92 5.50 -0.07
N ASP A 307 -12.79 6.41 0.89
CA ASP A 307 -13.85 7.29 1.37
C ASP A 307 -13.20 8.57 1.94
N LEU A 308 -13.98 9.61 2.14
CA LEU A 308 -13.52 10.85 2.72
C LEU A 308 -13.71 10.83 4.24
N ASP A 309 -12.75 11.35 4.98
CA ASP A 309 -12.89 11.65 6.41
C ASP A 309 -13.33 13.11 6.56
N GLY A 310 -14.62 13.33 6.79
CA GLY A 310 -15.20 14.68 6.87
C GLY A 310 -14.61 15.58 7.99
N SER A 311 -13.72 15.06 8.83
CA SER A 311 -13.03 15.81 9.88
C SER A 311 -11.55 16.07 9.57
N SER A 312 -11.06 15.60 8.44
CA SER A 312 -9.62 15.59 8.11
C SER A 312 -9.41 15.76 6.61
N ASP A 313 -8.26 16.32 6.21
CA ASP A 313 -7.72 16.30 4.85
C ASP A 313 -7.22 14.91 4.42
N LYS A 314 -7.28 13.92 5.30
CA LYS A 314 -6.91 12.52 5.07
C LYS A 314 -8.13 11.70 4.67
N GLY A 315 -7.88 10.65 3.88
CA GLY A 315 -8.90 9.69 3.52
C GLY A 315 -9.27 8.73 4.67
N LYS A 316 -10.30 7.95 4.43
CA LYS A 316 -10.76 6.86 5.28
C LYS A 316 -10.73 5.54 4.52
N GLY A 317 -10.02 4.54 5.04
CA GLY A 317 -9.90 3.23 4.43
C GLY A 317 -11.05 2.29 4.79
N LEU A 318 -11.35 1.34 3.92
CA LEU A 318 -12.35 0.31 4.15
C LEU A 318 -12.05 -0.51 5.42
N VAL A 319 -10.80 -0.98 5.55
CA VAL A 319 -10.39 -1.87 6.66
C VAL A 319 -10.62 -1.22 8.02
N ARG A 320 -10.34 0.08 8.15
CA ARG A 320 -10.57 0.82 9.39
C ARG A 320 -12.00 0.68 9.93
N SER A 321 -12.97 0.68 9.04
CA SER A 321 -14.39 0.54 9.41
C SER A 321 -14.78 -0.88 9.81
N LEU A 322 -13.99 -1.90 9.41
CA LEU A 322 -14.26 -3.31 9.66
C LEU A 322 -13.56 -3.84 10.93
N ILE A 323 -12.55 -3.15 11.45
CA ILE A 323 -11.71 -3.64 12.55
C ILE A 323 -12.52 -4.02 13.78
N GLU A 324 -13.46 -3.17 14.22
CA GLU A 324 -14.21 -3.42 15.46
C GLU A 324 -15.14 -4.62 15.34
N SER A 325 -15.88 -4.72 14.24
CA SER A 325 -16.75 -5.89 13.99
C SER A 325 -15.94 -7.17 13.86
N MET A 326 -14.73 -7.10 13.25
CA MET A 326 -13.82 -8.24 13.14
C MET A 326 -13.28 -8.68 14.51
N ARG A 327 -12.93 -7.72 15.38
CA ARG A 327 -12.53 -8.03 16.77
C ARG A 327 -13.61 -8.75 17.55
N GLN A 328 -14.85 -8.26 17.46
CA GLN A 328 -15.99 -8.90 18.11
C GLN A 328 -16.22 -10.32 17.59
N TYR A 329 -16.11 -10.50 16.27
CA TYR A 329 -16.25 -11.81 15.65
C TYR A 329 -15.19 -12.81 16.16
N ASP A 330 -13.92 -12.41 16.19
CA ASP A 330 -12.82 -13.25 16.68
C ASP A 330 -12.94 -13.53 18.18
N GLN A 331 -13.28 -12.52 18.98
CA GLN A 331 -13.49 -12.70 20.43
C GLN A 331 -14.60 -13.71 20.72
N GLY A 332 -15.73 -13.61 20.03
CA GLY A 332 -16.82 -14.57 20.17
C GLY A 332 -16.39 -15.99 19.89
N GLY A 333 -15.75 -16.22 18.73
CA GLY A 333 -15.29 -17.54 18.35
C GLY A 333 -14.17 -18.11 19.24
N ASN A 334 -13.27 -17.27 19.73
CA ASN A 334 -12.20 -17.70 20.63
C ASN A 334 -12.74 -18.05 22.03
N LYS A 335 -13.72 -17.28 22.51
CA LYS A 335 -14.43 -17.63 23.75
C LYS A 335 -15.19 -18.95 23.65
N ALA A 336 -15.82 -19.22 22.51
CA ALA A 336 -16.47 -20.52 22.27
C ALA A 336 -15.45 -21.68 22.34
N LEU A 337 -14.26 -21.49 21.73
CA LEU A 337 -13.20 -22.49 21.77
C LEU A 337 -12.64 -22.68 23.18
N GLU A 338 -12.41 -21.61 23.95
CA GLU A 338 -12.01 -21.70 25.36
C GLU A 338 -13.06 -22.48 26.18
N TRP A 339 -14.35 -22.26 25.91
CA TRP A 339 -15.42 -22.97 26.56
C TRP A 339 -15.44 -24.46 26.21
N ILE A 340 -15.25 -24.81 24.95
CA ILE A 340 -15.13 -26.21 24.50
C ILE A 340 -13.92 -26.87 25.18
N GLN A 341 -12.80 -26.19 25.34
CA GLN A 341 -11.63 -26.70 26.05
C GLN A 341 -11.96 -27.00 27.53
N LEU A 342 -12.73 -26.14 28.21
CA LEU A 342 -13.16 -26.38 29.57
C LEU A 342 -14.10 -27.59 29.70
N ILE A 343 -14.91 -27.87 28.68
CA ILE A 343 -15.77 -29.07 28.65
C ILE A 343 -14.93 -30.34 28.42
N LEU A 344 -13.95 -30.30 27.53
CA LEU A 344 -13.08 -31.42 27.19
C LEU A 344 -12.08 -31.73 28.31
N HIS A 345 -11.58 -30.69 28.99
CA HIS A 345 -10.61 -30.78 30.09
C HIS A 345 -11.20 -30.14 31.35
N PRO A 346 -12.17 -30.82 32.01
CA PRO A 346 -12.89 -30.21 33.12
C PRO A 346 -11.99 -30.02 34.34
N GLN A 347 -12.25 -28.94 35.08
CA GLN A 347 -11.59 -28.68 36.35
C GLN A 347 -12.16 -29.60 37.44
N TRP A 348 -11.28 -30.05 38.34
CA TRP A 348 -11.65 -30.87 39.48
C TRP A 348 -11.62 -30.05 40.75
N ASP A 349 -12.68 -30.10 41.51
CA ASP A 349 -12.74 -29.60 42.89
C ASP A 349 -12.44 -30.73 43.84
N ALA A 350 -11.33 -30.61 44.55
CA ALA A 350 -10.87 -31.62 45.50
C ALA A 350 -10.34 -30.95 46.77
N GLU A 351 -10.56 -31.56 47.92
CA GLU A 351 -9.95 -31.12 49.17
C GLU A 351 -8.44 -31.38 49.14
N GLU A 352 -7.66 -30.51 49.77
CA GLU A 352 -6.21 -30.57 49.81
C GLU A 352 -5.74 -31.96 50.34
N GLY A 353 -4.86 -32.62 49.61
CA GLY A 353 -4.29 -33.92 49.99
C GLY A 353 -5.18 -35.14 49.67
N THR A 354 -6.36 -34.96 49.06
CA THR A 354 -7.22 -36.09 48.71
C THR A 354 -6.83 -36.79 47.42
N MET A 355 -6.27 -36.06 46.46
CA MET A 355 -5.80 -36.65 45.19
C MET A 355 -4.44 -37.30 45.37
N LYS A 356 -4.31 -38.59 45.07
CA LYS A 356 -3.04 -39.33 45.06
C LYS A 356 -2.22 -39.07 43.80
N THR A 357 -2.91 -38.90 42.68
CA THR A 357 -2.32 -38.58 41.38
C THR A 357 -2.96 -37.33 40.83
N PRO A 358 -2.20 -36.46 40.14
CA PRO A 358 -2.81 -35.33 39.44
C PRO A 358 -3.85 -35.84 38.44
N PRO A 359 -5.04 -35.21 38.34
CA PRO A 359 -6.02 -35.61 37.33
C PRO A 359 -5.42 -35.49 35.93
N THR A 360 -5.61 -36.54 35.14
CA THR A 360 -5.16 -36.58 33.74
C THR A 360 -6.38 -36.64 32.83
N ASP A 361 -6.22 -36.11 31.61
CA ASP A 361 -7.21 -36.13 30.54
C ASP A 361 -7.03 -37.33 29.57
N GLU A 362 -6.10 -38.25 29.85
CA GLU A 362 -5.89 -39.42 29.02
C GLU A 362 -7.12 -40.34 29.03
N PRO A 363 -7.62 -40.73 27.83
CA PRO A 363 -8.77 -41.65 27.76
C PRO A 363 -8.50 -42.98 28.48
N GLY A 364 -9.37 -43.31 29.42
CA GLY A 364 -9.26 -44.55 30.21
C GLY A 364 -8.33 -44.48 31.41
N ALA A 365 -7.75 -43.32 31.71
CA ALA A 365 -6.95 -43.12 32.92
C ALA A 365 -7.83 -43.26 34.20
N VAL A 366 -7.25 -43.86 35.24
CA VAL A 366 -7.92 -44.00 36.55
C VAL A 366 -7.33 -42.96 37.50
N ASN A 367 -8.17 -42.03 37.93
CA ASN A 367 -7.80 -41.03 38.95
C ASN A 367 -8.02 -41.61 40.35
N GLU A 368 -6.93 -41.84 41.08
CA GLU A 368 -6.99 -42.33 42.46
C GLU A 368 -7.10 -41.22 43.48
N PHE A 369 -7.98 -41.37 44.46
CA PHE A 369 -8.09 -40.46 45.59
C PHE A 369 -8.17 -41.18 46.91
N ALA A 370 -7.74 -40.53 47.99
CA ALA A 370 -7.87 -41.06 49.34
C ALA A 370 -8.90 -40.19 50.10
N PRO A 371 -10.02 -40.75 50.52
CA PRO A 371 -11.02 -39.97 51.24
C PRO A 371 -10.49 -39.55 52.61
N LEU A 372 -10.63 -38.27 52.96
CA LEU A 372 -10.47 -37.80 54.32
C LEU A 372 -11.68 -38.20 55.16
N ALA A 373 -11.49 -38.45 56.47
CA ALA A 373 -12.58 -38.84 57.34
C ALA A 373 -13.67 -37.74 57.39
N GLY A 374 -14.81 -38.01 56.78
CA GLY A 374 -15.92 -37.06 56.64
C GLY A 374 -15.83 -36.10 55.45
N GLY A 375 -14.79 -36.24 54.57
CA GLY A 375 -14.62 -35.44 53.38
C GLY A 375 -15.46 -35.90 52.19
N GLN A 376 -15.67 -35.01 51.23
CA GLN A 376 -16.37 -35.35 50.00
C GLN A 376 -15.40 -35.87 48.93
N PRO A 377 -15.84 -36.79 48.06
CA PRO A 377 -15.02 -37.21 46.93
C PRO A 377 -14.77 -36.04 45.97
N PRO A 378 -13.62 -36.06 45.29
CA PRO A 378 -13.36 -35.08 44.24
C PRO A 378 -14.49 -35.04 43.21
N LYS A 379 -14.92 -33.86 42.83
CA LYS A 379 -16.01 -33.66 41.88
C LYS A 379 -15.49 -32.88 40.67
N VAL A 380 -15.96 -33.27 39.50
CA VAL A 380 -15.78 -32.48 38.31
C VAL A 380 -16.63 -31.21 38.44
N ARG A 381 -16.01 -30.03 38.22
CA ARG A 381 -16.74 -28.78 38.23
C ARG A 381 -17.64 -28.74 37.00
N GLU A 382 -18.92 -28.54 37.22
CA GLU A 382 -19.87 -28.39 36.11
C GLU A 382 -19.54 -27.13 35.32
N VAL A 383 -19.35 -27.29 34.02
CA VAL A 383 -19.17 -26.17 33.07
C VAL A 383 -20.56 -25.83 32.52
N PRO A 384 -21.05 -24.59 32.67
CA PRO A 384 -22.34 -24.21 32.13
C PRO A 384 -22.33 -24.35 30.60
N LEU A 385 -23.49 -24.50 29.97
CA LEU A 385 -23.63 -24.55 28.53
C LEU A 385 -23.19 -23.23 27.88
N ILE A 386 -22.68 -23.29 26.65
CA ILE A 386 -22.32 -22.11 25.88
C ILE A 386 -23.59 -21.27 25.70
N PRO A 387 -23.58 -19.98 26.09
CA PRO A 387 -24.74 -19.12 25.89
C PRO A 387 -25.02 -18.94 24.38
N PRO A 388 -26.29 -19.13 23.93
CA PRO A 388 -26.66 -18.97 22.54
C PRO A 388 -26.31 -17.58 21.99
N GLU A 389 -26.35 -16.55 22.84
CA GLU A 389 -26.03 -15.15 22.54
C GLU A 389 -24.60 -14.98 21.99
N LEU A 390 -23.69 -15.91 22.28
CA LEU A 390 -22.33 -15.87 21.74
C LEU A 390 -22.31 -16.09 20.23
N TRP A 391 -23.16 -16.98 19.74
CA TRP A 391 -23.31 -17.24 18.30
C TRP A 391 -24.07 -16.13 17.62
N GLU A 392 -25.10 -15.57 18.25
CA GLU A 392 -25.82 -14.41 17.76
C GLU A 392 -24.89 -13.18 17.61
N LEU A 393 -23.97 -12.98 18.55
CA LEU A 393 -22.97 -11.94 18.46
C LEU A 393 -22.04 -12.11 17.24
N GLN A 394 -21.60 -13.34 16.97
CA GLN A 394 -20.78 -13.63 15.80
C GLN A 394 -21.53 -13.37 14.50
N ASP A 395 -22.77 -13.86 14.40
CA ASP A 395 -23.59 -13.67 13.21
C ASP A 395 -23.89 -12.19 12.97
N ARG A 396 -24.17 -11.45 14.05
CA ARG A 396 -24.37 -9.99 13.98
C ARG A 396 -23.10 -9.27 13.52
N SER A 397 -21.94 -9.60 14.06
CA SER A 397 -20.66 -8.99 13.65
C SER A 397 -20.36 -9.26 12.17
N LYS A 398 -20.67 -10.47 11.68
CA LYS A 398 -20.53 -10.81 10.26
C LYS A 398 -21.51 -10.01 9.39
N GLN A 399 -22.75 -9.84 9.83
CA GLN A 399 -23.74 -9.01 9.13
C GLN A 399 -23.34 -7.54 9.09
N GLU A 400 -22.79 -6.99 10.16
CA GLU A 400 -22.25 -5.64 10.21
C GLU A 400 -21.10 -5.44 9.22
N MET A 401 -20.16 -6.40 9.15
CA MET A 401 -19.08 -6.36 8.15
C MET A 401 -19.62 -6.42 6.72
N ASP A 402 -20.65 -7.23 6.44
CA ASP A 402 -21.28 -7.32 5.12
C ASP A 402 -21.94 -5.99 4.72
N ILE A 403 -22.62 -5.33 5.67
CA ILE A 403 -23.24 -4.02 5.46
C ILE A 403 -22.18 -2.94 5.21
N ILE A 404 -21.15 -2.86 6.07
CA ILE A 404 -20.10 -1.84 5.99
C ILE A 404 -19.28 -1.99 4.70
N SER A 405 -18.98 -3.22 4.31
CA SER A 405 -18.20 -3.50 3.10
C SER A 405 -19.03 -3.42 1.82
N PHE A 406 -20.36 -3.31 1.92
CA PHE A 406 -21.26 -3.44 0.79
C PHE A 406 -20.96 -4.70 -0.04
N SER A 407 -20.60 -5.81 0.62
CA SER A 407 -20.40 -7.07 -0.09
C SER A 407 -21.71 -7.69 -0.53
N GLY A 408 -22.76 -7.46 0.23
CA GLY A 408 -24.13 -7.88 -0.09
C GLY A 408 -24.32 -9.39 -0.26
N GLU A 409 -23.30 -10.16 0.12
CA GLU A 409 -23.30 -11.62 -0.05
C GLU A 409 -24.48 -12.28 0.64
N LEU A 410 -24.77 -11.85 1.87
CA LEU A 410 -25.91 -12.34 2.63
C LEU A 410 -27.26 -11.92 2.03
N ALA A 411 -27.33 -10.71 1.46
CA ALA A 411 -28.56 -10.23 0.82
C ALA A 411 -28.84 -11.00 -0.48
N VAL A 412 -27.82 -11.28 -1.27
CA VAL A 412 -27.93 -12.09 -2.49
C VAL A 412 -28.32 -13.54 -2.17
N GLN A 413 -27.73 -14.12 -1.11
CA GLN A 413 -28.07 -15.48 -0.66
C GLN A 413 -29.52 -15.61 -0.16
N LYS A 414 -30.10 -14.54 0.39
CA LYS A 414 -31.49 -14.49 0.87
C LYS A 414 -32.50 -14.02 -0.18
N ALA A 415 -32.06 -13.80 -1.44
CA ALA A 415 -32.94 -13.37 -2.51
C ALA A 415 -33.91 -14.48 -2.92
N ASP A 416 -35.20 -14.16 -2.94
CA ASP A 416 -36.27 -15.13 -3.29
C ASP A 416 -36.35 -15.41 -4.79
N SER A 417 -35.71 -14.60 -5.62
CA SER A 417 -35.69 -14.77 -7.09
C SER A 417 -34.42 -14.25 -7.73
N GLY A 418 -34.09 -14.75 -8.93
CA GLY A 418 -32.94 -14.31 -9.71
C GLY A 418 -33.00 -12.80 -10.05
N LYS A 419 -34.19 -12.25 -10.32
CA LYS A 419 -34.38 -10.80 -10.56
C LYS A 419 -34.09 -9.96 -9.30
N GLN A 420 -34.46 -10.48 -8.12
CA GLN A 420 -34.15 -9.81 -6.86
C GLN A 420 -32.65 -9.86 -6.57
N ALA A 421 -31.99 -10.98 -6.81
CA ALA A 421 -30.54 -11.11 -6.69
C ALA A 421 -29.81 -10.14 -7.63
N GLU A 422 -30.27 -9.99 -8.86
CA GLU A 422 -29.72 -9.05 -9.84
C GLU A 422 -29.91 -7.59 -9.40
N ALA A 423 -31.10 -7.23 -8.90
CA ALA A 423 -31.36 -5.88 -8.39
C ALA A 423 -30.50 -5.55 -7.16
N ILE A 424 -30.33 -6.50 -6.24
CA ILE A 424 -29.45 -6.36 -5.07
C ILE A 424 -28.00 -6.18 -5.52
N SER A 425 -27.53 -6.99 -6.47
CA SER A 425 -26.17 -6.89 -7.01
C SER A 425 -25.92 -5.56 -7.70
N ALA A 426 -26.90 -5.02 -8.43
CA ALA A 426 -26.82 -3.70 -9.03
C ALA A 426 -26.74 -2.59 -7.95
N GLN A 427 -27.54 -2.68 -6.90
CA GLN A 427 -27.51 -1.73 -5.78
C GLN A 427 -26.17 -1.76 -5.02
N ILE A 428 -25.61 -2.94 -4.82
CA ILE A 428 -24.26 -3.11 -4.23
C ILE A 428 -23.22 -2.43 -5.10
N GLY A 429 -23.32 -2.57 -6.43
CA GLY A 429 -22.43 -1.89 -7.39
C GLY A 429 -22.47 -0.37 -7.23
N LEU A 430 -23.64 0.21 -7.01
CA LEU A 430 -23.81 1.66 -6.80
C LEU A 430 -23.19 2.15 -5.49
N SER A 431 -23.14 1.34 -4.45
CA SER A 431 -22.71 1.78 -3.12
C SER A 431 -21.21 2.09 -2.99
N TRP A 432 -20.38 1.68 -3.96
CA TRP A 432 -18.96 2.00 -4.02
C TRP A 432 -18.55 2.59 -5.38
N GLN A 433 -19.53 3.10 -6.12
CA GLN A 433 -19.34 3.68 -7.45
C GLN A 433 -18.41 4.89 -7.42
N ASP A 434 -18.53 5.75 -6.40
CA ASP A 434 -17.66 6.91 -6.22
C ASP A 434 -16.17 6.51 -6.20
N PHE A 435 -15.85 5.44 -5.47
CA PHE A 435 -14.49 4.89 -5.45
C PHE A 435 -14.04 4.35 -6.82
N VAL A 436 -14.96 3.76 -7.58
CA VAL A 436 -14.67 3.26 -8.95
C VAL A 436 -14.45 4.44 -9.90
N GLU A 437 -15.22 5.51 -9.77
CA GLU A 437 -15.10 6.72 -10.58
C GLU A 437 -13.78 7.46 -10.26
N ASP A 438 -13.45 7.65 -8.99
CA ASP A 438 -12.17 8.22 -8.56
C ASP A 438 -10.98 7.40 -9.07
N PHE A 439 -11.09 6.07 -9.00
CA PHE A 439 -10.07 5.17 -9.55
C PHE A 439 -9.93 5.33 -11.06
N ALA A 440 -11.04 5.43 -11.79
CA ALA A 440 -11.02 5.58 -13.25
C ALA A 440 -10.46 6.94 -13.66
N GLU A 441 -10.82 8.01 -12.95
CA GLU A 441 -10.28 9.35 -13.18
C GLU A 441 -8.77 9.39 -12.92
N GLY A 442 -8.33 8.86 -11.79
CA GLY A 442 -6.91 8.79 -11.46
C GLY A 442 -6.10 7.92 -12.43
N ALA A 443 -6.67 6.80 -12.90
CA ALA A 443 -6.05 5.96 -13.94
C ALA A 443 -5.94 6.69 -15.28
N SER A 444 -6.91 7.54 -15.62
CA SER A 444 -6.89 8.40 -16.80
C SER A 444 -5.79 9.45 -16.72
N LYS A 445 -5.69 10.15 -15.59
CA LYS A 445 -4.60 11.12 -15.31
C LYS A 445 -3.23 10.47 -15.38
N LEU A 446 -3.06 9.30 -14.76
CA LEU A 446 -1.83 8.51 -14.83
C LEU A 446 -1.45 8.17 -16.27
N MET A 447 -2.42 7.76 -17.11
CA MET A 447 -2.15 7.43 -18.51
C MET A 447 -1.75 8.67 -19.31
N ARG A 448 -2.37 9.83 -19.06
CA ARG A 448 -1.97 11.11 -19.66
C ARG A 448 -0.49 11.42 -19.36
N ASP A 449 -0.10 11.27 -18.11
CA ASP A 449 1.28 11.55 -17.70
C ASP A 449 2.28 10.52 -18.28
N ILE A 450 1.89 9.26 -18.39
CA ILE A 450 2.67 8.23 -19.09
C ILE A 450 2.87 8.60 -20.56
N LEU A 451 1.79 8.97 -21.25
CA LEU A 451 1.88 9.38 -22.67
C LEU A 451 2.74 10.64 -22.86
N THR A 452 2.68 11.58 -21.92
CA THR A 452 3.58 12.75 -21.91
C THR A 452 5.05 12.33 -21.78
N LEU A 453 5.37 11.40 -20.88
CA LEU A 453 6.73 10.86 -20.78
C LEU A 453 7.17 10.14 -22.07
N VAL A 454 6.26 9.40 -22.69
CA VAL A 454 6.50 8.76 -24.01
C VAL A 454 6.79 9.82 -25.07
N GLN A 455 6.02 10.91 -25.11
CA GLN A 455 6.23 12.01 -26.06
C GLN A 455 7.59 12.70 -25.88
N ILE A 456 8.04 12.85 -24.64
CA ILE A 456 9.32 13.53 -24.33
C ILE A 456 10.51 12.61 -24.63
N HIS A 457 10.43 11.35 -24.22
CA HIS A 457 11.61 10.48 -24.12
C HIS A 457 11.74 9.42 -25.21
N TYR A 458 10.66 9.08 -25.96
CA TYR A 458 10.76 8.10 -27.04
C TYR A 458 11.24 8.78 -28.32
N SER A 459 12.55 9.07 -28.39
CA SER A 459 13.20 9.71 -29.56
C SER A 459 13.39 8.71 -30.71
N GLU A 460 13.60 7.43 -30.38
CA GLU A 460 13.84 6.37 -31.36
C GLU A 460 12.55 5.60 -31.67
N GLU A 461 12.51 4.97 -32.85
CA GLU A 461 11.38 4.15 -33.27
C GLU A 461 11.18 2.93 -32.35
N ARG A 462 9.98 2.78 -31.86
CA ARG A 462 9.57 1.64 -31.03
C ARG A 462 8.42 0.89 -31.65
N ILE A 463 8.39 -0.41 -31.41
CA ILE A 463 7.35 -1.31 -31.89
C ILE A 463 6.35 -1.53 -30.76
N THR A 464 5.10 -1.15 -30.99
CA THR A 464 4.00 -1.55 -30.10
C THR A 464 3.16 -2.65 -30.72
N LYS A 465 2.81 -3.64 -29.90
CA LYS A 465 1.92 -4.74 -30.28
C LYS A 465 0.62 -4.57 -29.54
N PHE A 466 -0.48 -4.52 -30.23
CA PHE A 466 -1.80 -4.43 -29.61
C PHE A 466 -2.77 -5.38 -30.27
N ARG A 467 -3.77 -5.82 -29.51
CA ARG A 467 -4.81 -6.71 -30.00
C ARG A 467 -5.98 -5.87 -30.48
N GLY A 468 -6.17 -5.80 -31.81
CA GLY A 468 -7.28 -5.08 -32.40
C GLY A 468 -8.66 -5.66 -32.01
N ARG A 469 -9.75 -4.94 -32.32
CA ARG A 469 -11.14 -5.39 -32.10
C ARG A 469 -11.46 -6.75 -32.73
N THR A 470 -10.75 -7.14 -33.78
CA THR A 470 -10.86 -8.41 -34.46
C THR A 470 -10.10 -9.57 -33.81
N GLY A 471 -9.39 -9.29 -32.69
CA GLY A 471 -8.60 -10.28 -31.96
C GLY A 471 -7.22 -10.58 -32.58
N TRP A 472 -6.87 -9.99 -33.73
CA TRP A 472 -5.56 -10.12 -34.36
C TRP A 472 -4.55 -9.17 -33.74
N GLU A 473 -3.30 -9.64 -33.59
CA GLU A 473 -2.19 -8.77 -33.17
C GLU A 473 -1.85 -7.81 -34.32
N GLN A 474 -1.81 -6.54 -34.03
CA GLN A 474 -1.36 -5.49 -34.92
C GLN A 474 -0.03 -4.95 -34.40
N ILE A 475 0.88 -4.70 -35.30
CA ILE A 475 2.19 -4.11 -35.02
C ILE A 475 2.19 -2.72 -35.62
N SER A 476 2.63 -1.74 -34.85
CA SER A 476 2.79 -0.37 -35.30
C SER A 476 4.12 0.17 -34.78
N ASP A 477 4.90 0.74 -35.66
CA ASP A 477 6.11 1.49 -35.33
C ASP A 477 5.68 2.92 -34.98
N PHE A 478 6.30 3.52 -33.99
CA PHE A 478 5.99 4.88 -33.58
C PHE A 478 7.18 5.55 -32.87
N LYS A 479 7.20 6.87 -32.93
CA LYS A 479 8.06 7.76 -32.11
C LYS A 479 7.19 8.60 -31.19
N GLY A 480 7.76 9.10 -30.10
CA GLY A 480 7.04 10.02 -29.22
C GLY A 480 6.48 11.25 -29.95
N ALA A 481 7.17 11.73 -30.98
CA ALA A 481 6.71 12.84 -31.81
C ALA A 481 5.42 12.57 -32.58
N ASP A 482 5.13 11.31 -32.92
CA ASP A 482 3.95 10.94 -33.73
C ASP A 482 2.62 11.09 -32.95
N ILE A 483 2.68 11.17 -31.64
CA ILE A 483 1.52 11.40 -30.77
C ILE A 483 1.41 12.83 -30.27
N ARG A 484 2.27 13.73 -30.75
CA ARG A 484 2.12 15.17 -30.54
C ARG A 484 1.08 15.66 -31.53
N GLY A 485 -0.11 16.01 -31.07
CA GLY A 485 -1.03 16.80 -31.88
C GLY A 485 -0.44 18.19 -32.18
N GLN A 486 -1.02 18.89 -33.14
CA GLN A 486 -0.69 20.30 -33.38
C GLN A 486 -1.31 21.20 -32.36
#